data_d4173dbb19f6c9dbd605525b3258b34d
#
_entry.id   d4173dbb19f6c9dbd605525b3258b34d
#
_cell.length_a   1.000
_cell.length_b   1.000
_cell.length_c   1.000
_cell.angle_alpha   90.00
_cell.angle_beta   90.00
_cell.angle_gamma   90.00
#
_symmetry.space_group_name_H-M   'P 1'
#
loop_
_entity.id
_entity.type
_entity.pdbx_description
1 polymer ?
#
loop_
_entity_poly.entity_id
_entity_poly.type
_entity_poly.pdbx_seq_one_letter_code
_entity_poly.pdbx_strand_id
1 'polypeptide(L)'
;LEVLTVALNPALDREVVVNNFQINELHRINNQKYSVMEPGGKGINVSLILSGLGIHSIAMGFLGGFIGSIVEQKLRMLSDIVTTNFVFVDEETRENLAIIDPSNDTITEINSLGPTIDEKSMKQFMRRYEISLKRTECTVLSGSVPPGVSKDYYLELIRKAKNSEKLVICESIGEYFEQAVKEGLITVVKPDLRSKNEFLGETLKTLEDYVRAAEETVKMGSKMAILSYEIEGDVVATSDGVWLLKAKEHIERSHLLGTGDSFVAGVVYKLLRGKKDLLEAAKWGMAAAIAETKFIGKEFISTDDVEICSDAFEVSRLR
;
A
#
# COMPACT_ATOMS: atom_id res chain seq x y z
N LEU A 1 17.84 3.35 -10.00
CA LEU A 1 16.42 3.16 -9.66
C LEU A 1 16.24 1.74 -9.15
N GLU A 2 15.50 1.57 -8.06
CA GLU A 2 15.45 0.29 -7.36
C GLU A 2 14.05 -0.31 -7.38
N VAL A 3 13.01 0.52 -7.26
CA VAL A 3 11.62 0.08 -7.16
C VAL A 3 10.76 0.74 -8.22
N LEU A 4 9.89 -0.03 -8.85
CA LEU A 4 8.78 0.46 -9.64
C LEU A 4 7.51 0.35 -8.80
N THR A 5 6.87 1.47 -8.46
CA THR A 5 5.58 1.48 -7.80
C THR A 5 4.48 1.78 -8.80
N VAL A 6 3.45 0.97 -8.82
CA VAL A 6 2.30 1.10 -9.71
C VAL A 6 1.06 1.34 -8.89
N ALA A 7 0.50 2.55 -9.00
CA ALA A 7 -0.82 2.93 -8.53
C ALA A 7 -1.68 3.22 -9.75
N LEU A 8 -2.49 2.26 -10.21
CA LEU A 8 -3.31 2.47 -11.41
C LEU A 8 -4.38 3.53 -11.21
N ASN A 9 -4.80 3.77 -9.98
CA ASN A 9 -5.85 4.72 -9.60
C ASN A 9 -5.36 5.68 -8.50
N PRO A 10 -4.38 6.55 -8.78
CA PRO A 10 -3.91 7.57 -7.85
C PRO A 10 -5.03 8.51 -7.42
N ALA A 11 -4.77 9.28 -6.38
CA ALA A 11 -5.71 10.26 -5.84
C ALA A 11 -5.00 11.51 -5.34
N LEU A 12 -5.74 12.58 -5.14
CA LEU A 12 -5.40 13.62 -4.19
C LEU A 12 -6.10 13.28 -2.88
N ASP A 13 -5.34 12.95 -1.85
CA ASP A 13 -5.89 12.61 -0.54
C ASP A 13 -6.03 13.87 0.30
N ARG A 14 -7.25 14.13 0.76
CA ARG A 14 -7.57 15.20 1.72
C ARG A 14 -7.77 14.57 3.09
N GLU A 15 -6.98 14.97 4.04
CA GLU A 15 -7.07 14.53 5.43
C GLU A 15 -7.54 15.69 6.29
N VAL A 16 -8.58 15.49 7.08
CA VAL A 16 -9.11 16.48 8.01
C VAL A 16 -9.21 15.88 9.41
N VAL A 17 -8.64 16.57 10.39
CA VAL A 17 -8.75 16.22 11.80
C VAL A 17 -9.90 17.03 12.42
N VAL A 18 -10.93 16.32 12.88
CA VAL A 18 -12.14 16.90 13.45
C VAL A 18 -12.45 16.22 14.77
N ASN A 19 -12.11 16.85 15.88
CA ASN A 19 -12.42 16.32 17.20
C ASN A 19 -13.93 16.33 17.46
N ASN A 20 -14.47 15.22 17.97
CA ASN A 20 -15.88 15.00 18.22
C ASN A 20 -16.73 15.18 16.95
N PHE A 21 -16.32 14.54 15.86
CA PHE A 21 -17.06 14.56 14.61
C PHE A 21 -18.48 14.02 14.80
N GLN A 22 -19.48 14.78 14.34
CA GLN A 22 -20.89 14.39 14.40
C GLN A 22 -21.57 14.59 13.04
N ILE A 23 -22.45 13.66 12.72
CA ILE A 23 -23.29 13.72 11.52
C ILE A 23 -24.32 14.86 11.69
N ASN A 24 -24.58 15.60 10.59
CA ASN A 24 -25.51 16.74 10.54
C ASN A 24 -25.04 17.99 11.30
N GLU A 25 -23.79 18.05 11.74
CA GLU A 25 -23.22 19.21 12.41
C GLU A 25 -22.29 20.01 11.47
N LEU A 26 -22.16 21.31 11.75
CA LEU A 26 -21.20 22.17 11.05
C LEU A 26 -19.86 22.16 11.80
N HIS A 27 -18.87 21.50 11.22
CA HIS A 27 -17.51 21.52 11.75
C HIS A 27 -16.68 22.61 11.08
N ARG A 28 -15.90 23.35 11.87
CA ARG A 28 -14.96 24.36 11.40
C ARG A 28 -13.54 23.98 11.84
N ILE A 29 -12.65 23.84 10.86
CA ILE A 29 -11.23 23.56 11.11
C ILE A 29 -10.53 24.90 11.31
N ASN A 30 -10.01 25.14 12.50
CA ASN A 30 -9.35 26.40 12.92
C ASN A 30 -7.81 26.28 12.97
N ASN A 31 -7.27 25.11 12.63
CA ASN A 31 -5.83 24.91 12.54
C ASN A 31 -5.50 24.33 11.15
N GLN A 32 -4.66 25.02 10.38
CA GLN A 32 -4.27 24.59 9.04
C GLN A 32 -3.61 23.22 9.02
N LYS A 33 -2.93 22.81 10.09
CA LYS A 33 -2.34 21.49 10.24
C LYS A 33 -3.37 20.34 10.27
N TYR A 34 -4.64 20.68 10.55
CA TYR A 34 -5.75 19.74 10.59
C TYR A 34 -6.49 19.60 9.25
N SER A 35 -5.99 20.23 8.20
CA SER A 35 -6.53 20.10 6.84
C SER A 35 -5.38 20.02 5.85
N VAL A 36 -5.03 18.82 5.44
CA VAL A 36 -3.88 18.54 4.59
C VAL A 36 -4.37 17.98 3.26
N MET A 37 -3.67 18.29 2.18
CA MET A 37 -3.86 17.69 0.86
C MET A 37 -2.53 17.17 0.37
N GLU A 38 -2.45 15.86 0.14
CA GLU A 38 -1.23 15.21 -0.29
C GLU A 38 -1.47 14.25 -1.47
N PRO A 39 -0.43 13.97 -2.29
CA PRO A 39 -0.51 12.90 -3.26
C PRO A 39 -0.89 11.60 -2.60
N GLY A 40 -1.79 10.86 -3.19
CA GLY A 40 -2.33 9.65 -2.60
C GLY A 40 -2.54 8.50 -3.58
N GLY A 41 -3.06 7.43 -3.02
CA GLY A 41 -3.09 6.11 -3.63
C GLY A 41 -1.91 5.26 -3.13
N LYS A 42 -2.20 4.00 -2.78
CA LYS A 42 -1.26 3.11 -2.08
C LYS A 42 0.15 3.06 -2.69
N GLY A 43 0.27 2.89 -4.01
CA GLY A 43 1.58 2.83 -4.67
C GLY A 43 2.35 4.16 -4.60
N ILE A 44 1.66 5.30 -4.60
CA ILE A 44 2.30 6.61 -4.38
C ILE A 44 2.76 6.73 -2.93
N ASN A 45 1.93 6.34 -1.98
CA ASN A 45 2.30 6.33 -0.56
C ASN A 45 3.55 5.47 -0.33
N VAL A 46 3.59 4.25 -0.90
CA VAL A 46 4.78 3.39 -0.85
C VAL A 46 6.02 4.09 -1.41
N SER A 47 5.91 4.80 -2.56
CA SER A 47 7.03 5.57 -3.13
C SER A 47 7.54 6.65 -2.19
N LEU A 48 6.65 7.40 -1.57
CA LEU A 48 7.00 8.48 -0.65
C LEU A 48 7.66 7.94 0.62
N ILE A 49 7.12 6.86 1.20
CA ILE A 49 7.73 6.21 2.36
C ILE A 49 9.09 5.63 2.00
N LEU A 50 9.22 4.95 0.86
CA LEU A 50 10.50 4.46 0.37
C LEU A 50 11.52 5.59 0.22
N SER A 51 11.10 6.78 -0.20
CA SER A 51 12.00 7.94 -0.28
C SER A 51 12.50 8.38 1.10
N GLY A 52 11.65 8.35 2.13
CA GLY A 52 12.07 8.57 3.52
C GLY A 52 13.08 7.54 4.01
N LEU A 53 12.97 6.30 3.49
CA LEU A 53 13.93 5.22 3.74
C LEU A 53 15.17 5.25 2.81
N GLY A 54 15.32 6.27 1.96
CA GLY A 54 16.48 6.42 1.07
C GLY A 54 16.48 5.48 -0.15
N ILE A 55 15.32 4.98 -0.57
CA ILE A 55 15.15 4.10 -1.73
C ILE A 55 14.62 4.91 -2.93
N HIS A 56 15.33 4.85 -4.05
CA HIS A 56 14.90 5.48 -5.30
C HIS A 56 13.79 4.68 -5.98
N SER A 57 12.70 5.33 -6.36
CA SER A 57 11.59 4.68 -7.04
C SER A 57 11.15 5.40 -8.32
N ILE A 58 10.44 4.66 -9.18
CA ILE A 58 9.66 5.19 -10.28
C ILE A 58 8.19 5.01 -9.89
N ALA A 59 7.45 6.11 -9.75
CA ALA A 59 6.02 6.08 -9.51
C ALA A 59 5.26 6.15 -10.85
N MET A 60 4.39 5.17 -11.09
CA MET A 60 3.56 5.06 -12.30
C MET A 60 2.09 4.92 -11.97
N GLY A 61 1.24 5.43 -12.85
CA GLY A 61 -0.21 5.35 -12.75
C GLY A 61 -0.87 6.20 -13.83
N PHE A 62 -2.19 6.35 -13.72
CA PHE A 62 -2.96 7.26 -14.56
C PHE A 62 -3.33 8.51 -13.74
N LEU A 63 -2.95 9.66 -14.26
CA LEU A 63 -3.37 10.96 -13.72
C LEU A 63 -4.18 11.69 -14.80
N GLY A 64 -5.02 12.63 -14.40
CA GLY A 64 -5.77 13.42 -15.37
C GLY A 64 -6.26 14.73 -14.79
N GLY A 65 -6.50 15.68 -15.68
CA GLY A 65 -7.04 16.99 -15.37
C GLY A 65 -6.18 17.84 -14.45
N PHE A 66 -6.85 18.76 -13.78
CA PHE A 66 -6.20 19.73 -12.87
C PHE A 66 -5.69 19.03 -11.58
N ILE A 67 -6.49 18.12 -11.04
CA ILE A 67 -6.13 17.37 -9.83
C ILE A 67 -4.92 16.48 -10.08
N GLY A 68 -4.86 15.79 -11.23
CA GLY A 68 -3.69 15.00 -11.59
C GLY A 68 -2.41 15.81 -11.70
N SER A 69 -2.50 17.03 -12.22
CA SER A 69 -1.37 17.95 -12.28
C SER A 69 -0.89 18.38 -10.89
N ILE A 70 -1.82 18.63 -9.95
CA ILE A 70 -1.49 18.92 -8.55
C ILE A 70 -0.78 17.73 -7.90
N VAL A 71 -1.30 16.52 -8.09
CA VAL A 71 -0.70 15.28 -7.54
C VAL A 71 0.74 15.13 -8.02
N GLU A 72 0.99 15.24 -9.33
CA GLU A 72 2.35 15.10 -9.88
C GLU A 72 3.28 16.20 -9.38
N GLN A 73 2.83 17.46 -9.36
CA GLN A 73 3.61 18.59 -8.86
C GLN A 73 4.01 18.41 -7.39
N LYS A 74 3.03 18.07 -6.54
CA LYS A 74 3.30 17.84 -5.12
C LYS A 74 4.26 16.67 -4.89
N LEU A 75 4.11 15.58 -5.63
CA LEU A 75 5.01 14.43 -5.53
C LEU A 75 6.45 14.81 -5.84
N ARG A 76 6.68 15.62 -6.86
CA ARG A 76 8.02 16.15 -7.21
C ARG A 76 8.57 17.12 -6.16
N MET A 77 7.70 17.86 -5.46
CA MET A 77 8.13 18.77 -4.38
C MET A 77 8.49 18.02 -3.11
N LEU A 78 7.82 16.89 -2.84
CA LEU A 78 8.02 16.10 -1.62
C LEU A 78 9.28 15.23 -1.67
N SER A 79 9.73 14.83 -2.86
CA SER A 79 10.89 13.94 -2.97
C SER A 79 11.63 14.08 -4.31
N ASP A 80 12.94 14.29 -4.22
CA ASP A 80 13.86 14.33 -5.38
C ASP A 80 14.24 12.93 -5.88
N ILE A 81 14.00 11.89 -5.10
CA ILE A 81 14.36 10.51 -5.44
C ILE A 81 13.17 9.65 -5.89
N VAL A 82 11.98 10.24 -6.02
CA VAL A 82 10.82 9.64 -6.68
C VAL A 82 10.73 10.18 -8.11
N THR A 83 11.01 9.33 -9.08
CA THR A 83 10.82 9.66 -10.49
C THR A 83 9.38 9.47 -10.90
N THR A 84 8.71 10.52 -11.36
CA THR A 84 7.33 10.45 -11.85
C THR A 84 7.28 9.96 -13.30
N ASN A 85 6.44 8.96 -13.59
CA ASN A 85 6.23 8.42 -14.96
C ASN A 85 4.75 8.10 -15.21
N PHE A 86 3.87 9.08 -14.94
CA PHE A 86 2.43 8.94 -15.11
C PHE A 86 1.98 9.08 -16.56
N VAL A 87 0.92 8.38 -16.91
CA VAL A 87 0.17 8.62 -18.16
C VAL A 87 -1.01 9.52 -17.85
N PHE A 88 -1.08 10.66 -18.56
CA PHE A 88 -2.20 11.60 -18.40
C PHE A 88 -3.38 11.20 -19.27
N VAL A 89 -4.58 11.24 -18.67
CA VAL A 89 -5.87 10.96 -19.27
C VAL A 89 -6.76 12.21 -19.25
N ASP A 90 -7.84 12.20 -20.01
CA ASP A 90 -8.70 13.37 -20.16
C ASP A 90 -9.59 13.64 -18.93
N GLU A 91 -10.06 12.58 -18.24
CA GLU A 91 -10.89 12.71 -17.06
C GLU A 91 -10.06 13.07 -15.82
N GLU A 92 -10.69 13.72 -14.84
CA GLU A 92 -10.04 14.15 -13.60
C GLU A 92 -9.55 12.97 -12.72
N THR A 93 -8.38 13.13 -12.17
CA THR A 93 -7.92 12.29 -11.05
C THR A 93 -8.89 12.43 -9.87
N ARG A 94 -9.16 11.34 -9.19
CA ARG A 94 -10.06 11.32 -8.03
C ARG A 94 -9.48 12.05 -6.82
N GLU A 95 -10.37 12.54 -5.97
CA GLU A 95 -10.06 12.96 -4.59
C GLU A 95 -10.59 11.90 -3.62
N ASN A 96 -9.84 11.66 -2.56
CA ASN A 96 -10.30 10.90 -1.40
C ASN A 96 -10.36 11.85 -0.20
N LEU A 97 -11.25 11.57 0.74
CA LEU A 97 -11.40 12.31 1.97
C LEU A 97 -11.25 11.34 3.15
N ALA A 98 -10.37 11.66 4.09
CA ALA A 98 -10.28 11.01 5.39
C ALA A 98 -10.68 12.01 6.49
N ILE A 99 -11.68 11.67 7.27
CA ILE A 99 -12.07 12.38 8.49
C ILE A 99 -11.50 11.60 9.66
N ILE A 100 -10.58 12.22 10.38
CA ILE A 100 -9.89 11.63 11.53
C ILE A 100 -10.42 12.30 12.80
N ASP A 101 -10.99 11.52 13.70
CA ASP A 101 -11.48 12.00 14.99
C ASP A 101 -10.73 11.34 16.15
N PRO A 102 -9.65 11.96 16.65
CA PRO A 102 -8.88 11.41 17.75
C PRO A 102 -9.64 11.34 19.07
N SER A 103 -10.67 12.20 19.26
CA SER A 103 -11.46 12.23 20.50
C SER A 103 -12.34 10.99 20.66
N ASN A 104 -12.80 10.42 19.53
CA ASN A 104 -13.62 9.21 19.51
C ASN A 104 -12.87 7.99 18.96
N ASP A 105 -11.59 8.13 18.66
CA ASP A 105 -10.74 7.12 18.04
C ASP A 105 -11.38 6.51 16.79
N THR A 106 -11.81 7.37 15.86
CA THR A 106 -12.41 6.94 14.60
C THR A 106 -11.72 7.55 13.38
N ILE A 107 -11.78 6.83 12.28
CA ILE A 107 -11.40 7.30 10.95
C ILE A 107 -12.52 6.93 9.97
N THR A 108 -12.93 7.90 9.17
CA THR A 108 -13.93 7.72 8.11
C THR A 108 -13.33 8.09 6.78
N GLU A 109 -13.24 7.14 5.87
CA GLU A 109 -12.70 7.35 4.53
C GLU A 109 -13.82 7.37 3.48
N ILE A 110 -13.78 8.35 2.57
CA ILE A 110 -14.67 8.48 1.42
C ILE A 110 -13.79 8.51 0.18
N ASN A 111 -13.77 7.41 -0.56
CA ASN A 111 -12.91 7.24 -1.73
C ASN A 111 -13.72 7.31 -3.02
N SER A 112 -13.35 8.22 -3.91
CA SER A 112 -13.98 8.37 -5.22
C SER A 112 -13.52 7.29 -6.20
N LEU A 113 -14.31 7.10 -7.28
CA LEU A 113 -14.12 6.01 -8.23
C LEU A 113 -12.83 6.17 -9.07
N GLY A 114 -12.53 7.37 -9.50
CA GLY A 114 -11.42 7.68 -10.42
C GLY A 114 -11.83 7.74 -11.89
N PRO A 115 -10.90 8.16 -12.77
CA PRO A 115 -11.16 8.33 -14.20
C PRO A 115 -11.35 6.99 -14.92
N THR A 116 -12.07 7.02 -16.04
CA THR A 116 -12.17 5.90 -16.96
C THR A 116 -10.96 5.88 -17.89
N ILE A 117 -10.26 4.77 -17.96
CA ILE A 117 -9.04 4.63 -18.75
C ILE A 117 -9.35 4.02 -20.12
N ASP A 118 -8.95 4.71 -21.19
CA ASP A 118 -9.11 4.25 -22.54
C ASP A 118 -7.98 3.30 -23.01
N GLU A 119 -8.21 2.59 -24.10
CA GLU A 119 -7.22 1.67 -24.66
C GLU A 119 -5.91 2.35 -25.08
N LYS A 120 -5.95 3.59 -25.56
CA LYS A 120 -4.78 4.34 -25.99
C LYS A 120 -3.87 4.60 -24.81
N SER A 121 -4.45 5.05 -23.70
CA SER A 121 -3.74 5.31 -22.44
C SER A 121 -3.18 4.02 -21.84
N MET A 122 -3.93 2.91 -21.88
CA MET A 122 -3.44 1.60 -21.46
C MET A 122 -2.23 1.13 -22.30
N LYS A 123 -2.28 1.28 -23.63
CA LYS A 123 -1.16 0.95 -24.52
C LYS A 123 0.08 1.81 -24.23
N GLN A 124 -0.11 3.11 -23.98
CA GLN A 124 0.96 4.02 -23.61
C GLN A 124 1.58 3.64 -22.26
N PHE A 125 0.74 3.33 -21.27
CA PHE A 125 1.18 2.88 -19.95
C PHE A 125 2.02 1.60 -20.06
N MET A 126 1.54 0.61 -20.80
CA MET A 126 2.24 -0.68 -20.96
C MET A 126 3.64 -0.49 -21.54
N ARG A 127 3.81 0.36 -22.56
CA ARG A 127 5.13 0.66 -23.13
C ARG A 127 6.07 1.30 -22.11
N ARG A 128 5.59 2.28 -21.33
CA ARG A 128 6.38 2.94 -20.28
C ARG A 128 6.69 1.96 -19.14
N TYR A 129 5.75 1.09 -18.80
CA TYR A 129 5.91 0.07 -17.79
C TYR A 129 7.02 -0.92 -18.13
N GLU A 130 7.04 -1.46 -19.35
CA GLU A 130 8.09 -2.37 -19.82
C GLU A 130 9.49 -1.74 -19.81
N ILE A 131 9.59 -0.45 -20.14
CA ILE A 131 10.85 0.29 -20.03
C ILE A 131 11.27 0.43 -18.57
N SER A 132 10.34 0.77 -17.69
CA SER A 132 10.60 0.96 -16.26
C SER A 132 10.99 -0.35 -15.58
N LEU A 133 10.34 -1.47 -15.93
CA LEU A 133 10.69 -2.81 -15.43
C LEU A 133 12.17 -3.16 -15.66
N LYS A 134 12.74 -2.78 -16.82
CA LYS A 134 14.14 -3.07 -17.12
C LYS A 134 15.13 -2.31 -16.23
N ARG A 135 14.67 -1.24 -15.57
CA ARG A 135 15.50 -0.30 -14.79
C ARG A 135 15.35 -0.51 -13.27
N THR A 136 14.54 -1.44 -12.84
CA THR A 136 14.20 -1.66 -11.43
C THR A 136 14.39 -3.13 -11.03
N GLU A 137 14.54 -3.39 -9.75
CA GLU A 137 14.74 -4.74 -9.19
C GLU A 137 13.47 -5.30 -8.55
N CYS A 138 12.58 -4.41 -8.14
CA CYS A 138 11.32 -4.73 -7.46
C CYS A 138 10.17 -3.96 -8.09
N THR A 139 9.02 -4.60 -8.18
CA THR A 139 7.77 -3.96 -8.59
C THR A 139 6.73 -4.10 -7.49
N VAL A 140 6.15 -2.98 -7.07
CA VAL A 140 5.04 -2.92 -6.13
C VAL A 140 3.80 -2.47 -6.88
N LEU A 141 2.78 -3.33 -6.98
CA LEU A 141 1.47 -2.97 -7.51
C LEU A 141 0.49 -2.86 -6.34
N SER A 142 -0.01 -1.66 -6.10
CA SER A 142 -0.86 -1.41 -4.93
C SER A 142 -2.06 -0.53 -5.24
N GLY A 143 -3.16 -0.79 -4.55
CA GLY A 143 -4.38 -0.01 -4.61
C GLY A 143 -5.41 -0.55 -5.57
N SER A 144 -6.47 0.24 -5.80
CA SER A 144 -7.60 -0.10 -6.65
C SER A 144 -7.29 0.04 -8.14
N VAL A 145 -8.11 -0.59 -8.95
CA VAL A 145 -8.08 -0.51 -10.42
C VAL A 145 -9.16 0.46 -10.86
N PRO A 146 -8.85 1.47 -11.72
CA PRO A 146 -9.84 2.42 -12.18
C PRO A 146 -10.75 1.81 -13.24
N PRO A 147 -11.93 2.44 -13.50
CA PRO A 147 -12.81 2.03 -14.61
C PRO A 147 -12.08 1.96 -15.95
N GLY A 148 -12.49 1.06 -16.82
CA GLY A 148 -11.88 0.86 -18.14
C GLY A 148 -10.69 -0.09 -18.16
N VAL A 149 -9.99 -0.28 -17.04
CA VAL A 149 -8.89 -1.26 -16.93
C VAL A 149 -9.46 -2.64 -16.70
N SER A 150 -9.19 -3.57 -17.63
CA SER A 150 -9.68 -4.94 -17.53
C SER A 150 -8.85 -5.80 -16.56
N LYS A 151 -9.47 -6.90 -16.10
CA LYS A 151 -8.78 -7.94 -15.33
C LYS A 151 -7.55 -8.48 -16.06
N ASP A 152 -7.69 -8.77 -17.35
CA ASP A 152 -6.59 -9.32 -18.15
C ASP A 152 -5.42 -8.34 -18.25
N TYR A 153 -5.69 -7.04 -18.38
CA TYR A 153 -4.65 -6.02 -18.40
C TYR A 153 -3.88 -5.97 -17.08
N TYR A 154 -4.58 -6.02 -15.94
CA TYR A 154 -3.95 -6.06 -14.63
C TYR A 154 -3.06 -7.30 -14.46
N LEU A 155 -3.59 -8.47 -14.83
CA LEU A 155 -2.83 -9.72 -14.80
C LEU A 155 -1.61 -9.69 -15.73
N GLU A 156 -1.73 -9.05 -16.90
CA GLU A 156 -0.61 -8.88 -17.83
C GLU A 156 0.53 -8.07 -17.21
N LEU A 157 0.23 -6.99 -16.49
CA LEU A 157 1.24 -6.21 -15.77
C LEU A 157 2.03 -7.10 -14.78
N ILE A 158 1.32 -7.88 -13.98
CA ILE A 158 1.95 -8.76 -13.00
C ILE A 158 2.77 -9.87 -13.69
N ARG A 159 2.24 -10.49 -14.75
CA ARG A 159 2.96 -11.51 -15.52
C ARG A 159 4.26 -10.98 -16.13
N LYS A 160 4.24 -9.76 -16.68
CA LYS A 160 5.45 -9.12 -17.22
C LYS A 160 6.50 -8.87 -16.14
N ALA A 161 6.09 -8.40 -14.95
CA ALA A 161 7.00 -8.23 -13.82
C ALA A 161 7.60 -9.58 -13.39
N LYS A 162 6.76 -10.61 -13.23
CA LYS A 162 7.20 -11.97 -12.88
C LYS A 162 8.17 -12.55 -13.90
N ASN A 163 7.86 -12.45 -15.18
CA ASN A 163 8.69 -12.95 -16.28
C ASN A 163 10.01 -12.19 -16.43
N SER A 164 10.10 -10.98 -15.90
CA SER A 164 11.34 -10.20 -15.82
C SER A 164 12.20 -10.55 -14.60
N GLU A 165 11.86 -11.62 -13.88
CA GLU A 165 12.55 -12.10 -12.67
C GLU A 165 12.62 -11.05 -11.54
N LYS A 166 11.66 -10.12 -11.51
CA LYS A 166 11.59 -9.09 -10.48
C LYS A 166 10.89 -9.61 -9.22
N LEU A 167 11.21 -9.00 -8.09
CA LEU A 167 10.37 -9.14 -6.91
C LEU A 167 9.02 -8.47 -7.20
N VAL A 168 7.93 -9.21 -7.08
CA VAL A 168 6.58 -8.70 -7.30
C VAL A 168 5.86 -8.67 -5.96
N ILE A 169 5.51 -7.47 -5.52
CA ILE A 169 4.80 -7.24 -4.27
C ILE A 169 3.46 -6.60 -4.62
N CYS A 170 2.37 -7.16 -4.10
CA CYS A 170 1.04 -6.61 -4.35
C CYS A 170 0.28 -6.42 -3.04
N GLU A 171 -0.27 -5.21 -2.88
CA GLU A 171 -1.27 -4.89 -1.87
C GLU A 171 -2.54 -4.41 -2.55
N SER A 172 -3.54 -5.27 -2.66
CA SER A 172 -4.77 -4.97 -3.38
C SER A 172 -5.93 -5.83 -2.86
N ILE A 173 -7.07 -5.74 -3.52
CA ILE A 173 -8.27 -6.51 -3.27
C ILE A 173 -9.00 -6.78 -4.58
N GLY A 174 -9.83 -7.80 -4.59
CA GLY A 174 -10.73 -8.11 -5.69
C GLY A 174 -10.26 -9.27 -6.55
N GLU A 175 -11.13 -9.63 -7.50
CA GLU A 175 -11.03 -10.86 -8.28
C GLU A 175 -9.72 -10.98 -9.10
N TYR A 176 -9.26 -9.87 -9.70
CA TYR A 176 -8.02 -9.84 -10.47
C TYR A 176 -6.77 -10.05 -9.60
N PHE A 177 -6.79 -9.53 -8.37
CA PHE A 177 -5.71 -9.73 -7.39
C PHE A 177 -5.67 -11.19 -6.93
N GLU A 178 -6.82 -11.74 -6.52
CA GLU A 178 -6.92 -13.15 -6.11
C GLU A 178 -6.55 -14.12 -7.23
N GLN A 179 -6.88 -13.79 -8.49
CA GLN A 179 -6.46 -14.59 -9.63
C GLN A 179 -4.93 -14.62 -9.76
N ALA A 180 -4.26 -13.46 -9.60
CA ALA A 180 -2.80 -13.40 -9.62
C ALA A 180 -2.15 -14.20 -8.48
N VAL A 181 -2.79 -14.23 -7.30
CA VAL A 181 -2.37 -15.07 -6.17
C VAL A 181 -2.50 -16.55 -6.53
N LYS A 182 -3.66 -16.98 -7.04
CA LYS A 182 -3.93 -18.37 -7.45
C LYS A 182 -2.99 -18.87 -8.54
N GLU A 183 -2.52 -17.99 -9.41
CA GLU A 183 -1.53 -18.30 -10.44
C GLU A 183 -0.07 -18.26 -9.94
N GLY A 184 0.17 -17.95 -8.66
CA GLY A 184 1.52 -17.88 -8.08
C GLY A 184 2.41 -16.78 -8.66
N LEU A 185 1.81 -15.70 -9.16
CA LEU A 185 2.51 -14.62 -9.85
C LEU A 185 3.19 -13.62 -8.89
N ILE A 186 2.70 -13.53 -7.66
CA ILE A 186 3.09 -12.51 -6.68
C ILE A 186 4.09 -13.11 -5.69
N THR A 187 5.20 -12.43 -5.46
CA THR A 187 6.23 -12.85 -4.50
C THR A 187 5.80 -12.58 -3.06
N VAL A 188 5.29 -11.39 -2.78
CA VAL A 188 4.76 -10.99 -1.48
C VAL A 188 3.32 -10.53 -1.65
N VAL A 189 2.41 -11.21 -0.99
CA VAL A 189 0.96 -10.98 -1.06
C VAL A 189 0.50 -10.31 0.23
N LYS A 190 -0.15 -9.15 0.11
CA LYS A 190 -0.80 -8.46 1.22
C LYS A 190 -2.19 -8.00 0.78
N PRO A 191 -3.27 -8.75 1.10
CA PRO A 191 -4.63 -8.31 0.77
C PRO A 191 -5.02 -7.09 1.60
N ASP A 192 -5.76 -6.15 1.00
CA ASP A 192 -6.38 -5.03 1.72
C ASP A 192 -7.70 -5.50 2.35
N LEU A 193 -7.65 -5.88 3.61
CA LEU A 193 -8.78 -6.44 4.36
C LEU A 193 -9.61 -5.37 5.10
N ARG A 194 -9.31 -4.07 4.94
CA ARG A 194 -9.98 -2.99 5.71
C ARG A 194 -11.48 -2.89 5.46
N SER A 195 -11.94 -3.15 4.25
CA SER A 195 -13.36 -3.05 3.90
C SER A 195 -14.12 -4.36 4.10
N LYS A 196 -13.46 -5.49 3.93
CA LYS A 196 -14.02 -6.84 4.06
C LYS A 196 -12.94 -7.80 4.50
N ASN A 197 -13.25 -8.60 5.52
CA ASN A 197 -12.40 -9.72 5.94
C ASN A 197 -12.65 -10.95 5.04
N GLU A 198 -12.55 -10.76 3.72
CA GLU A 198 -12.74 -11.80 2.72
C GLU A 198 -11.49 -11.92 1.86
N PHE A 199 -10.97 -13.13 1.72
CA PHE A 199 -9.81 -13.41 0.88
C PHE A 199 -9.86 -14.84 0.35
N LEU A 200 -9.53 -15.03 -0.92
CA LEU A 200 -9.58 -16.31 -1.65
C LEU A 200 -10.95 -17.01 -1.60
N GLY A 201 -12.03 -16.22 -1.52
CA GLY A 201 -13.40 -16.72 -1.45
C GLY A 201 -13.85 -17.16 -0.05
N GLU A 202 -13.04 -16.93 0.98
CA GLU A 202 -13.38 -17.24 2.38
C GLU A 202 -13.51 -15.97 3.22
N THR A 203 -14.45 -15.99 4.17
CA THR A 203 -14.56 -14.95 5.21
C THR A 203 -13.64 -15.29 6.37
N LEU A 204 -12.70 -14.40 6.69
CA LEU A 204 -11.73 -14.59 7.77
C LEU A 204 -12.31 -14.04 9.10
N LYS A 205 -12.54 -14.91 10.07
CA LYS A 205 -13.14 -14.54 11.38
C LYS A 205 -12.24 -14.83 12.56
N THR A 206 -11.52 -15.94 12.52
CA THR A 206 -10.66 -16.41 13.61
C THR A 206 -9.20 -16.36 13.20
N LEU A 207 -8.29 -16.31 14.16
CA LEU A 207 -6.84 -16.39 13.88
C LEU A 207 -6.51 -17.60 12.99
N GLU A 208 -7.17 -18.72 13.20
CA GLU A 208 -6.98 -19.95 12.41
C GLU A 208 -7.38 -19.76 10.95
N ASP A 209 -8.43 -18.97 10.65
CA ASP A 209 -8.79 -18.64 9.26
C ASP A 209 -7.68 -17.83 8.57
N TYR A 210 -7.09 -16.86 9.28
CA TYR A 210 -5.96 -16.07 8.75
C TYR A 210 -4.72 -16.93 8.55
N VAL A 211 -4.40 -17.81 9.49
CA VAL A 211 -3.29 -18.76 9.37
C VAL A 211 -3.48 -19.65 8.14
N ARG A 212 -4.65 -20.25 7.99
CA ARG A 212 -4.97 -21.11 6.84
C ARG A 212 -4.87 -20.35 5.51
N ALA A 213 -5.47 -19.16 5.42
CA ALA A 213 -5.43 -18.35 4.20
C ALA A 213 -4.00 -17.93 3.83
N ALA A 214 -3.16 -17.60 4.82
CA ALA A 214 -1.76 -17.25 4.62
C ALA A 214 -0.95 -18.47 4.12
N GLU A 215 -1.14 -19.65 4.72
CA GLU A 215 -0.50 -20.89 4.27
C GLU A 215 -0.92 -21.28 2.84
N GLU A 216 -2.22 -21.20 2.52
CA GLU A 216 -2.71 -21.49 1.18
C GLU A 216 -2.10 -20.54 0.13
N THR A 217 -1.95 -19.27 0.47
CA THR A 217 -1.28 -18.28 -0.38
C THR A 217 0.17 -18.69 -0.71
N VAL A 218 0.91 -19.16 0.28
CA VAL A 218 2.28 -19.65 0.08
C VAL A 218 2.29 -20.94 -0.75
N LYS A 219 1.36 -21.87 -0.50
CA LYS A 219 1.21 -23.11 -1.29
C LYS A 219 0.88 -22.84 -2.76
N MET A 220 0.16 -21.76 -3.06
CA MET A 220 -0.13 -21.31 -4.43
C MET A 220 1.10 -20.73 -5.15
N GLY A 221 2.25 -20.58 -4.48
CA GLY A 221 3.53 -20.20 -5.08
C GLY A 221 4.09 -18.84 -4.65
N SER A 222 3.40 -18.11 -3.77
CA SER A 222 3.95 -16.89 -3.16
C SER A 222 5.05 -17.26 -2.16
N LYS A 223 6.06 -16.39 -2.01
CA LYS A 223 7.11 -16.59 -1.01
C LYS A 223 6.72 -16.11 0.37
N MET A 224 5.86 -15.12 0.45
CA MET A 224 5.36 -14.56 1.70
C MET A 224 3.92 -14.08 1.54
N ALA A 225 3.09 -14.36 2.53
CA ALA A 225 1.76 -13.80 2.70
C ALA A 225 1.70 -13.01 4.01
N ILE A 226 1.07 -11.83 3.97
CA ILE A 226 0.90 -10.93 5.11
C ILE A 226 -0.58 -10.58 5.20
N LEU A 227 -1.26 -11.03 6.24
CA LEU A 227 -2.69 -10.80 6.46
C LEU A 227 -2.89 -10.03 7.77
N SER A 228 -3.36 -8.80 7.66
CA SER A 228 -3.63 -7.98 8.85
C SER A 228 -4.78 -8.59 9.66
N TYR A 229 -4.47 -8.98 10.89
CA TYR A 229 -5.35 -9.59 11.87
C TYR A 229 -5.50 -8.66 13.06
N GLU A 230 -6.73 -8.20 13.33
CA GLU A 230 -7.01 -7.14 14.29
C GLU A 230 -6.26 -5.83 13.96
N ILE A 231 -6.24 -4.87 14.89
CA ILE A 231 -5.58 -3.58 14.69
C ILE A 231 -4.07 -3.71 14.93
N GLU A 232 -3.69 -4.47 15.95
CA GLU A 232 -2.32 -4.55 16.44
C GLU A 232 -1.51 -5.69 15.83
N GLY A 233 -2.05 -6.51 14.93
CA GLY A 233 -1.38 -7.73 14.49
C GLY A 233 -1.43 -8.03 13.01
N ASP A 234 -0.42 -8.77 12.56
CA ASP A 234 -0.33 -9.34 11.21
C ASP A 234 0.08 -10.81 11.27
N VAL A 235 -0.64 -11.65 10.55
CA VAL A 235 -0.26 -13.04 10.31
C VAL A 235 0.66 -13.07 9.11
N VAL A 236 1.86 -13.62 9.29
CA VAL A 236 2.89 -13.74 8.24
C VAL A 236 3.19 -15.22 8.00
N ALA A 237 3.06 -15.67 6.77
CA ALA A 237 3.43 -17.03 6.35
C ALA A 237 4.55 -17.01 5.31
N THR A 238 5.48 -17.94 5.42
CA THR A 238 6.51 -18.26 4.44
C THR A 238 6.65 -19.78 4.32
N SER A 239 7.57 -20.29 3.50
CA SER A 239 7.91 -21.72 3.48
C SER A 239 8.43 -22.26 4.81
N ASP A 240 8.94 -21.39 5.68
CA ASP A 240 9.61 -21.78 6.93
C ASP A 240 8.66 -21.83 8.14
N GLY A 241 7.43 -21.33 7.97
CA GLY A 241 6.41 -21.35 9.01
C GLY A 241 5.40 -20.21 8.93
N VAL A 242 4.59 -20.10 9.99
CA VAL A 242 3.60 -19.06 10.17
C VAL A 242 3.83 -18.36 11.50
N TRP A 243 3.80 -17.04 11.49
CA TRP A 243 4.02 -16.21 12.67
C TRP A 243 2.89 -15.19 12.84
N LEU A 244 2.63 -14.81 14.08
CA LEU A 244 1.89 -13.61 14.44
C LEU A 244 2.89 -12.55 14.90
N LEU A 245 2.88 -11.41 14.22
CA LEU A 245 3.55 -10.20 14.65
C LEU A 245 2.49 -9.33 15.33
N LYS A 246 2.68 -8.98 16.60
CA LYS A 246 1.68 -8.21 17.36
C LYS A 246 2.33 -7.06 18.11
N ALA A 247 1.82 -5.83 17.93
CA ALA A 247 2.27 -4.67 18.66
C ALA A 247 2.09 -4.89 20.19
N LYS A 248 3.07 -4.42 20.98
CA LYS A 248 3.03 -4.54 22.45
C LYS A 248 2.08 -3.53 23.08
N GLU A 249 1.92 -2.37 22.44
CA GLU A 249 1.06 -1.31 22.88
C GLU A 249 -0.23 -1.28 22.05
N HIS A 250 -1.30 -0.77 22.65
CA HIS A 250 -2.54 -0.52 21.91
C HIS A 250 -2.34 0.54 20.84
N ILE A 251 -2.91 0.30 19.66
CA ILE A 251 -2.89 1.23 18.53
C ILE A 251 -4.29 1.81 18.35
N GLU A 252 -4.38 3.13 18.41
CA GLU A 252 -5.64 3.84 18.15
C GLU A 252 -6.00 3.79 16.66
N ARG A 253 -7.31 3.65 16.36
CA ARG A 253 -7.81 3.61 14.97
C ARG A 253 -7.51 4.91 14.21
N SER A 254 -7.59 6.04 14.88
CA SER A 254 -7.28 7.36 14.32
C SER A 254 -5.84 7.52 13.82
N HIS A 255 -4.95 6.60 14.18
CA HIS A 255 -3.54 6.57 13.77
C HIS A 255 -3.22 5.50 12.71
N LEU A 256 -4.23 4.85 12.11
CA LEU A 256 -4.01 3.74 11.17
C LEU A 256 -3.79 4.17 9.72
N LEU A 257 -3.97 5.44 9.37
CA LEU A 257 -3.83 5.89 7.99
C LEU A 257 -2.37 5.74 7.52
N GLY A 258 -2.18 5.07 6.39
CA GLY A 258 -0.85 4.83 5.80
C GLY A 258 -0.06 3.64 6.37
N THR A 259 -0.51 3.01 7.46
CA THR A 259 0.23 1.91 8.11
C THR A 259 0.45 0.70 7.20
N GLY A 260 -0.52 0.35 6.36
CA GLY A 260 -0.39 -0.74 5.38
C GLY A 260 0.68 -0.42 4.33
N ASP A 261 0.70 0.81 3.82
CA ASP A 261 1.68 1.27 2.84
C ASP A 261 3.09 1.31 3.46
N SER A 262 3.20 1.70 4.74
CA SER A 262 4.44 1.69 5.52
C SER A 262 4.95 0.28 5.74
N PHE A 263 4.06 -0.67 6.03
CA PHE A 263 4.42 -2.08 6.13
C PHE A 263 5.05 -2.59 4.83
N VAL A 264 4.39 -2.34 3.69
CA VAL A 264 4.89 -2.73 2.37
C VAL A 264 6.25 -2.09 2.08
N ALA A 265 6.40 -0.79 2.34
CA ALA A 265 7.66 -0.08 2.13
C ALA A 265 8.80 -0.64 3.01
N GLY A 266 8.54 -0.96 4.28
CA GLY A 266 9.49 -1.60 5.18
C GLY A 266 9.94 -2.98 4.69
N VAL A 267 9.00 -3.80 4.20
CA VAL A 267 9.30 -5.10 3.58
C VAL A 267 10.21 -4.91 2.35
N VAL A 268 9.85 -4.01 1.45
CA VAL A 268 10.64 -3.70 0.24
C VAL A 268 12.04 -3.26 0.61
N TYR A 269 12.17 -2.30 1.54
CA TYR A 269 13.46 -1.81 2.01
C TYR A 269 14.36 -2.96 2.47
N LYS A 270 13.84 -3.83 3.34
CA LYS A 270 14.64 -4.93 3.91
C LYS A 270 15.02 -5.98 2.88
N LEU A 271 14.14 -6.30 1.94
CA LEU A 271 14.43 -7.23 0.85
C LEU A 271 15.50 -6.71 -0.12
N LEU A 272 15.59 -5.38 -0.31
CA LEU A 272 16.60 -4.77 -1.17
C LEU A 272 17.93 -4.53 -0.45
N ARG A 273 17.92 -4.24 0.85
CA ARG A 273 19.13 -3.90 1.64
C ARG A 273 19.66 -5.06 2.48
N GLY A 274 18.86 -6.10 2.69
CA GLY A 274 19.18 -7.23 3.57
C GLY A 274 19.53 -8.54 2.85
N LYS A 275 19.69 -9.60 3.65
CA LYS A 275 19.91 -10.99 3.19
C LYS A 275 18.58 -11.62 2.84
N LYS A 276 17.80 -11.21 1.97
CA LYS A 276 16.52 -11.81 1.49
C LYS A 276 15.78 -12.73 2.49
N ASP A 277 15.93 -12.45 3.79
CA ASP A 277 15.23 -13.13 4.87
C ASP A 277 13.81 -12.56 4.95
N LEU A 278 12.84 -13.40 4.68
CA LEU A 278 11.44 -12.99 4.55
C LEU A 278 10.84 -12.60 5.90
N LEU A 279 11.17 -13.32 6.98
CA LEU A 279 10.67 -12.99 8.31
C LEU A 279 11.27 -11.68 8.82
N GLU A 280 12.56 -11.45 8.61
CA GLU A 280 13.20 -10.18 8.93
C GLU A 280 12.62 -9.02 8.10
N ALA A 281 12.25 -9.28 6.83
CA ALA A 281 11.57 -8.28 6.02
C ALA A 281 10.17 -7.95 6.58
N ALA A 282 9.41 -8.96 7.02
CA ALA A 282 8.11 -8.75 7.66
C ALA A 282 8.24 -7.99 9.00
N LYS A 283 9.26 -8.29 9.81
CA LYS A 283 9.56 -7.53 11.05
C LYS A 283 9.84 -6.06 10.76
N TRP A 284 10.62 -5.76 9.72
CA TRP A 284 10.84 -4.38 9.29
C TRP A 284 9.56 -3.70 8.82
N GLY A 285 8.71 -4.45 8.11
CA GLY A 285 7.38 -3.99 7.73
C GLY A 285 6.54 -3.63 8.95
N MET A 286 6.51 -4.49 9.96
CA MET A 286 5.77 -4.25 11.21
C MET A 286 6.32 -3.03 11.97
N ALA A 287 7.64 -2.90 12.07
CA ALA A 287 8.28 -1.74 12.70
C ALA A 287 7.95 -0.44 11.96
N ALA A 288 7.94 -0.46 10.62
CA ALA A 288 7.55 0.69 9.79
C ALA A 288 6.07 1.06 9.99
N ALA A 289 5.18 0.07 10.04
CA ALA A 289 3.77 0.29 10.32
C ALA A 289 3.54 0.90 11.70
N ILE A 290 4.26 0.42 12.73
CA ILE A 290 4.19 1.00 14.09
C ILE A 290 4.77 2.41 14.11
N ALA A 291 5.87 2.68 13.39
CA ALA A 291 6.43 4.03 13.29
C ALA A 291 5.41 5.03 12.72
N GLU A 292 4.65 4.64 11.69
CA GLU A 292 3.57 5.46 11.12
C GLU A 292 2.48 5.80 12.15
N THR A 293 2.15 4.88 13.05
CA THR A 293 1.12 5.13 14.08
C THR A 293 1.51 6.18 15.13
N LYS A 294 2.74 6.68 15.12
CA LYS A 294 3.16 7.79 16.00
C LYS A 294 2.62 9.14 15.52
N PHE A 295 2.08 9.18 14.31
CA PHE A 295 1.53 10.39 13.68
C PHE A 295 0.02 10.30 13.49
N ILE A 296 -0.65 11.44 13.39
CA ILE A 296 -2.03 11.56 12.94
C ILE A 296 -1.99 11.94 11.46
N GLY A 297 -2.59 11.12 10.61
CA GLY A 297 -2.47 11.25 9.16
C GLY A 297 -1.21 10.53 8.64
N LYS A 298 -0.90 10.73 7.34
CA LYS A 298 0.26 10.10 6.69
C LYS A 298 1.51 10.96 6.87
N GLU A 299 2.61 10.30 7.24
CA GLU A 299 3.91 10.93 7.37
C GLU A 299 5.00 10.16 6.59
N PHE A 300 6.16 10.76 6.45
CA PHE A 300 7.31 10.14 5.78
C PHE A 300 8.31 9.68 6.83
N ILE A 301 8.14 8.44 7.26
CA ILE A 301 9.03 7.81 8.23
C ILE A 301 10.45 7.63 7.66
N SER A 302 11.44 7.80 8.51
CA SER A 302 12.86 7.53 8.23
C SER A 302 13.29 6.14 8.70
N THR A 303 14.48 5.71 8.31
CA THR A 303 15.09 4.47 8.85
C THR A 303 15.23 4.52 10.38
N ASP A 304 15.57 5.67 10.94
CA ASP A 304 15.71 5.83 12.39
C ASP A 304 14.37 5.63 13.11
N ASP A 305 13.27 6.15 12.54
CA ASP A 305 11.92 5.94 13.08
C ASP A 305 11.56 4.44 13.11
N VAL A 306 11.91 3.71 12.05
CA VAL A 306 11.68 2.26 11.97
C VAL A 306 12.56 1.51 12.97
N GLU A 307 13.84 1.86 13.10
CA GLU A 307 14.76 1.23 14.04
C GLU A 307 14.32 1.41 15.50
N ILE A 308 13.82 2.59 15.86
CA ILE A 308 13.25 2.87 17.20
C ILE A 308 12.07 1.93 17.49
N CYS A 309 11.29 1.54 16.48
CA CYS A 309 10.14 0.66 16.62
C CYS A 309 10.47 -0.84 16.48
N SER A 310 11.75 -1.23 16.31
CA SER A 310 12.17 -2.62 16.09
C SER A 310 11.78 -3.58 17.22
N ASP A 311 11.70 -3.10 18.45
CA ASP A 311 11.31 -3.85 19.64
C ASP A 311 9.88 -3.59 20.12
N ALA A 312 9.08 -2.83 19.34
CA ALA A 312 7.73 -2.42 19.73
C ALA A 312 6.64 -3.50 19.50
N PHE A 313 7.02 -4.69 19.06
CA PHE A 313 6.11 -5.82 18.80
C PHE A 313 6.72 -7.15 19.26
N GLU A 314 5.86 -8.14 19.39
CA GLU A 314 6.23 -9.53 19.67
C GLU A 314 6.05 -10.38 18.41
N VAL A 315 6.88 -11.41 18.29
CA VAL A 315 6.83 -12.41 17.21
C VAL A 315 6.58 -13.77 17.81
N SER A 316 5.42 -14.34 17.53
CA SER A 316 5.02 -15.66 18.01
C SER A 316 4.91 -16.62 16.84
N ARG A 317 5.62 -17.74 16.87
CA ARG A 317 5.48 -18.80 15.87
C ARG A 317 4.19 -19.56 16.13
N LEU A 318 3.32 -19.66 15.11
CA LEU A 318 2.04 -20.37 15.18
C LEU A 318 2.13 -21.78 14.58
N ARG A 319 2.97 -21.95 13.55
CA ARG A 319 3.23 -23.23 12.86
C ARG A 319 4.65 -23.32 12.31
#